data_2c32cf3c24c3e65f679888440d8692c8
#
_entry.id   2c32cf3c24c3e65f679888440d8692c8
#
_cell.length_a   1.000
_cell.length_b   1.000
_cell.length_c   1.000
_cell.angle_alpha   90.00
_cell.angle_beta   90.00
_cell.angle_gamma   90.00
#
_symmetry.space_group_name_H-M   'P 1'
#
loop_
_entity.id
_entity.type
_entity.pdbx_description
1 polymer ?
#
loop_
_entity_poly.entity_id
_entity_poly.type
_entity_poly.pdbx_seq_one_letter_code
_entity_poly.pdbx_strand_id
1 'polypeptide(L)'
;MTLILNNDDVTKVLTMADTIAALETAYMQVASKEAVCRPRIDMRIPTSNPAKNYQWGTMEGGSTSGYFAIRMKSDVVYETTYNGVTTQEKYCSRPGLFCGLVLLTSIENGEPLAFINDGVLQHMRVGGDGGIGVKHMANADAATLGMLGSGGMAHSNLMAFAQVRKIKRLNVFSPTKAHREHFAREAEETYGIEAKACSRPEEIYEGADIVAACTDSAVTVLDGTRIEKGAHVINIGGSGVPDDATLARIDVYLRMGDSPGPTSNPAIQFDDEHLGWEARPKSAKHGDGRASRKRGHGVLLPEKRISLADLVQGKAKGRTSRDQITYSERGNLQGAQFFAVAGRVYELAKAAGLGREIPTEWFLQTIRN
;
A
#
# COMPACT_ATOMS: atom_id res chain seq x y z
N MET A 1 18.58 -8.03 22.65
CA MET A 1 18.63 -6.58 22.31
C MET A 1 17.56 -6.29 21.27
N THR A 2 16.85 -5.16 21.40
CA THR A 2 15.84 -4.66 20.48
C THR A 2 16.47 -3.64 19.53
N LEU A 3 16.28 -3.76 18.21
CA LEU A 3 16.86 -2.84 17.24
C LEU A 3 15.98 -1.59 17.04
N ILE A 4 16.60 -0.44 16.85
CA ILE A 4 15.97 0.77 16.30
C ILE A 4 16.53 0.98 14.89
N LEU A 5 15.67 0.95 13.88
CA LEU A 5 16.03 1.12 12.48
C LEU A 5 15.38 2.39 11.92
N ASN A 6 16.19 3.26 11.35
CA ASN A 6 15.72 4.46 10.65
C ASN A 6 15.54 4.17 9.15
N ASN A 7 15.07 5.16 8.37
CA ASN A 7 14.88 5.01 6.93
C ASN A 7 16.19 4.72 6.17
N ASP A 8 17.30 5.31 6.60
CA ASP A 8 18.59 5.09 5.93
C ASP A 8 19.08 3.65 6.13
N ASP A 9 18.83 3.06 7.31
CA ASP A 9 19.14 1.65 7.56
C ASP A 9 18.30 0.74 6.67
N VAL A 10 17.00 1.02 6.55
CA VAL A 10 16.08 0.27 5.68
C VAL A 10 16.50 0.38 4.21
N THR A 11 16.84 1.59 3.74
CA THR A 11 17.25 1.84 2.35
C THR A 11 18.51 1.05 1.96
N LYS A 12 19.44 0.87 2.91
CA LYS A 12 20.69 0.15 2.65
C LYS A 12 20.50 -1.34 2.41
N VAL A 13 19.44 -1.93 2.95
CA VAL A 13 19.30 -3.40 2.94
C VAL A 13 18.10 -3.91 2.15
N LEU A 14 17.00 -3.15 2.09
CA LEU A 14 15.78 -3.63 1.48
C LEU A 14 15.76 -3.38 -0.03
N THR A 15 15.72 -4.44 -0.83
CA THR A 15 15.51 -4.35 -2.27
C THR A 15 14.03 -4.55 -2.64
N MET A 16 13.65 -4.10 -3.85
CA MET A 16 12.31 -4.35 -4.36
C MET A 16 12.07 -5.85 -4.64
N ALA A 17 13.11 -6.58 -5.03
CA ALA A 17 13.04 -8.04 -5.21
C ALA A 17 12.73 -8.75 -3.89
N ASP A 18 13.44 -8.41 -2.80
CA ASP A 18 13.14 -8.93 -1.45
C ASP A 18 11.73 -8.59 -1.02
N THR A 19 11.28 -7.36 -1.30
CA THR A 19 9.95 -6.89 -0.95
C THR A 19 8.86 -7.70 -1.64
N ILE A 20 8.96 -7.88 -2.96
CA ILE A 20 8.00 -8.66 -3.76
C ILE A 20 7.95 -10.11 -3.25
N ALA A 21 9.12 -10.75 -3.03
CA ALA A 21 9.19 -12.13 -2.55
C ALA A 21 8.56 -12.29 -1.16
N ALA A 22 8.84 -11.37 -0.22
CA ALA A 22 8.26 -11.39 1.11
C ALA A 22 6.73 -11.22 1.07
N LEU A 23 6.22 -10.31 0.23
CA LEU A 23 4.79 -10.08 0.08
C LEU A 23 4.06 -11.29 -0.53
N GLU A 24 4.59 -11.88 -1.61
CA GLU A 24 4.01 -13.09 -2.22
C GLU A 24 3.93 -14.22 -1.19
N THR A 25 5.00 -14.45 -0.43
CA THR A 25 5.02 -15.45 0.63
C THR A 25 3.94 -15.18 1.66
N ALA A 26 3.84 -13.94 2.17
CA ALA A 26 2.85 -13.57 3.18
C ALA A 26 1.41 -13.74 2.69
N TYR A 27 1.13 -13.39 1.43
CA TYR A 27 -0.21 -13.55 0.86
C TYR A 27 -0.59 -15.03 0.72
N MET A 28 0.36 -15.89 0.38
CA MET A 28 0.14 -17.34 0.36
C MET A 28 -0.08 -17.90 1.77
N GLN A 29 0.66 -17.41 2.78
CA GLN A 29 0.47 -17.79 4.18
C GLN A 29 -0.90 -17.35 4.72
N VAL A 30 -1.40 -16.17 4.36
CA VAL A 30 -2.77 -15.77 4.72
C VAL A 30 -3.80 -16.72 4.08
N ALA A 31 -3.61 -17.06 2.81
CA ALA A 31 -4.52 -17.96 2.11
C ALA A 31 -4.50 -19.39 2.68
N SER A 32 -3.35 -19.89 3.13
CA SER A 32 -3.20 -21.19 3.80
C SER A 32 -3.55 -21.17 5.28
N LYS A 33 -3.89 -20.00 5.87
CA LYS A 33 -4.14 -19.77 7.29
C LYS A 33 -2.92 -19.95 8.21
N GLU A 34 -1.73 -19.90 7.65
CA GLU A 34 -0.46 -19.84 8.40
C GLU A 34 -0.13 -18.42 8.87
N ALA A 35 -0.84 -17.43 8.34
CA ALA A 35 -0.76 -16.05 8.76
C ALA A 35 -2.14 -15.48 9.04
N VAL A 36 -2.17 -14.47 9.91
CA VAL A 36 -3.37 -13.72 10.24
C VAL A 36 -3.06 -12.22 10.18
N CYS A 37 -4.01 -11.46 9.68
CA CYS A 37 -4.00 -10.01 9.77
C CYS A 37 -5.43 -9.50 9.89
N ARG A 38 -5.58 -8.30 10.38
CA ARG A 38 -6.90 -7.66 10.41
C ARG A 38 -6.94 -6.46 9.48
N PRO A 39 -8.14 -6.04 9.03
CA PRO A 39 -8.31 -4.79 8.32
C PRO A 39 -7.76 -3.61 9.13
N ARG A 40 -7.33 -2.56 8.40
CA ARG A 40 -6.83 -1.34 9.02
C ARG A 40 -7.85 -0.72 9.96
N ILE A 41 -7.37 -0.26 11.11
CA ILE A 41 -8.13 0.55 12.07
C ILE A 41 -7.66 2.01 11.99
N ASP A 42 -8.63 2.93 11.97
CA ASP A 42 -8.38 4.36 12.10
C ASP A 42 -9.24 4.94 13.22
N MET A 43 -8.62 5.75 14.08
CA MET A 43 -9.31 6.55 15.09
C MET A 43 -9.09 8.04 14.81
N ARG A 44 -10.13 8.85 14.92
CA ARG A 44 -10.07 10.29 14.66
C ARG A 44 -10.47 11.09 15.88
N ILE A 45 -9.74 12.16 16.13
CA ILE A 45 -9.99 13.11 17.21
C ILE A 45 -9.92 14.52 16.60
N PRO A 46 -10.97 15.36 16.75
CA PRO A 46 -10.90 16.74 16.34
C PRO A 46 -9.78 17.49 17.05
N THR A 47 -9.03 18.31 16.31
CA THR A 47 -8.02 19.20 16.91
C THR A 47 -8.66 20.52 17.34
N SER A 48 -7.88 21.42 17.93
CA SER A 48 -8.31 22.80 18.20
C SER A 48 -8.64 23.59 16.93
N ASN A 49 -8.09 23.19 15.77
CA ASN A 49 -8.44 23.75 14.48
C ASN A 49 -9.57 22.91 13.85
N PRO A 50 -10.79 23.50 13.64
CA PRO A 50 -11.94 22.76 13.15
C PRO A 50 -11.77 22.19 11.72
N ALA A 51 -10.80 22.67 10.93
CA ALA A 51 -10.47 22.14 9.61
C ALA A 51 -9.55 20.92 9.66
N LYS A 52 -9.05 20.54 10.85
CA LYS A 52 -8.05 19.47 11.01
C LYS A 52 -8.49 18.42 12.02
N ASN A 53 -8.14 17.18 11.75
CA ASN A 53 -8.33 16.09 12.68
C ASN A 53 -7.01 15.37 12.94
N TYR A 54 -6.76 14.98 14.18
CA TYR A 54 -5.76 13.97 14.49
C TYR A 54 -6.28 12.62 14.04
N GLN A 55 -5.44 11.83 13.40
CA GLN A 55 -5.76 10.48 12.97
C GLN A 55 -4.67 9.51 13.42
N TRP A 56 -5.03 8.61 14.31
CA TRP A 56 -4.26 7.41 14.62
C TRP A 56 -4.67 6.28 13.70
N GLY A 57 -3.73 5.46 13.23
CA GLY A 57 -4.07 4.29 12.44
C GLY A 57 -3.12 3.14 12.67
N THR A 58 -3.68 1.92 12.74
CA THR A 58 -2.91 0.69 12.93
C THR A 58 -3.21 -0.35 11.88
N MET A 59 -2.24 -1.21 11.62
CA MET A 59 -2.30 -2.33 10.69
C MET A 59 -1.46 -3.46 11.27
N GLU A 60 -2.09 -4.57 11.64
CA GLU A 60 -1.45 -5.65 12.37
C GLU A 60 -1.58 -6.98 11.67
N GLY A 61 -0.57 -7.83 11.87
CA GLY A 61 -0.59 -9.19 11.40
C GLY A 61 0.68 -9.94 11.79
N GLY A 62 0.59 -11.25 11.71
CA GLY A 62 1.69 -12.15 12.02
C GLY A 62 1.56 -13.47 11.30
N SER A 63 2.63 -14.25 11.31
CA SER A 63 2.72 -15.52 10.61
C SER A 63 3.54 -16.52 11.41
N THR A 64 3.27 -17.79 11.20
CA THR A 64 4.07 -18.91 11.72
C THR A 64 5.54 -18.86 11.26
N SER A 65 5.90 -17.94 10.37
CA SER A 65 7.30 -17.69 9.99
C SER A 65 8.15 -16.95 11.04
N GLY A 66 7.58 -16.62 12.19
CA GLY A 66 8.32 -16.14 13.36
C GLY A 66 8.03 -14.69 13.77
N TYR A 67 7.26 -13.94 12.99
CA TYR A 67 7.05 -12.51 13.24
C TYR A 67 5.60 -12.12 13.39
N PHE A 68 5.35 -11.18 14.31
CA PHE A 68 4.15 -10.36 14.36
C PHE A 68 4.55 -8.89 14.27
N ALA A 69 3.80 -8.08 13.51
CA ALA A 69 4.07 -6.66 13.38
C ALA A 69 2.83 -5.81 13.64
N ILE A 70 3.04 -4.68 14.31
CA ILE A 70 2.08 -3.60 14.44
C ILE A 70 2.66 -2.37 13.75
N ARG A 71 2.07 -1.95 12.66
CA ARG A 71 2.39 -0.66 12.08
C ARG A 71 1.47 0.40 12.67
N MET A 72 2.05 1.45 13.21
CA MET A 72 1.36 2.60 13.79
C MET A 72 1.63 3.85 12.98
N LYS A 73 0.63 4.71 12.82
CA LYS A 73 0.80 6.04 12.26
C LYS A 73 0.10 7.09 13.13
N SER A 74 0.66 8.28 13.17
CA SER A 74 0.17 9.41 13.95
C SER A 74 0.20 10.63 13.04
N ASP A 75 -0.96 11.06 12.56
CA ASP A 75 -1.08 12.12 11.56
C ASP A 75 -2.08 13.19 12.01
N VAL A 76 -1.84 14.44 11.60
CA VAL A 76 -2.88 15.46 11.49
C VAL A 76 -3.34 15.49 10.04
N VAL A 77 -4.63 15.29 9.80
CA VAL A 77 -5.22 15.22 8.46
C VAL A 77 -6.15 16.40 8.19
N TYR A 78 -6.12 16.91 6.95
CA TYR A 78 -6.96 18.01 6.50
C TYR A 78 -7.14 17.95 4.97
N GLU A 79 -8.15 18.62 4.46
CA GLU A 79 -8.34 18.76 3.01
C GLU A 79 -7.80 20.12 2.54
N THR A 80 -7.20 20.13 1.36
CA THR A 80 -6.73 21.33 0.68
C THR A 80 -6.90 21.20 -0.83
N THR A 81 -6.84 22.32 -1.54
CA THR A 81 -7.01 22.33 -3.01
C THR A 81 -5.78 22.94 -3.65
N TYR A 82 -5.14 22.19 -4.55
CA TYR A 82 -4.03 22.64 -5.38
C TYR A 82 -4.45 22.63 -6.86
N ASN A 83 -4.31 23.74 -7.53
CA ASN A 83 -4.62 23.85 -8.97
C ASN A 83 -6.00 23.26 -9.34
N GLY A 84 -7.01 23.49 -8.49
CA GLY A 84 -8.37 22.99 -8.71
C GLY A 84 -8.59 21.51 -8.30
N VAL A 85 -7.56 20.82 -7.82
CA VAL A 85 -7.67 19.42 -7.34
C VAL A 85 -7.69 19.40 -5.83
N THR A 86 -8.74 18.82 -5.25
CA THR A 86 -8.84 18.62 -3.79
C THR A 86 -8.10 17.36 -3.39
N THR A 87 -7.16 17.50 -2.44
CA THR A 87 -6.35 16.43 -1.88
C THR A 87 -6.57 16.33 -0.37
N GLN A 88 -6.35 15.14 0.18
CA GLN A 88 -6.27 14.95 1.62
C GLN A 88 -4.82 14.96 2.05
N GLU A 89 -4.43 16.07 2.66
CA GLU A 89 -3.08 16.24 3.22
C GLU A 89 -2.98 15.68 4.63
N LYS A 90 -1.75 15.37 5.01
CA LYS A 90 -1.41 14.87 6.34
C LYS A 90 0.00 15.29 6.73
N TYR A 91 0.22 15.40 8.03
CA TYR A 91 1.56 15.62 8.59
C TYR A 91 1.66 15.16 10.05
N CYS A 92 2.88 14.95 10.53
CA CYS A 92 3.20 14.82 11.94
C CYS A 92 4.16 15.94 12.34
N SER A 93 3.90 16.60 13.45
CA SER A 93 4.67 17.77 13.95
C SER A 93 4.53 18.99 13.04
N ARG A 94 4.91 18.93 11.78
CA ARG A 94 4.79 20.02 10.79
C ARG A 94 4.58 19.46 9.38
N PRO A 95 3.99 20.26 8.44
CA PRO A 95 3.84 19.85 7.05
C PRO A 95 5.15 19.34 6.44
N GLY A 96 5.06 18.27 5.65
CA GLY A 96 6.19 17.60 5.02
C GLY A 96 6.86 16.51 5.88
N LEU A 97 6.51 16.39 7.17
CA LEU A 97 6.96 15.30 8.03
C LEU A 97 5.83 14.30 8.29
N PHE A 98 6.18 13.03 8.39
CA PHE A 98 5.27 11.94 8.70
C PHE A 98 5.82 11.10 9.86
N CYS A 99 4.92 10.55 10.67
CA CYS A 99 5.28 9.59 11.72
C CYS A 99 4.59 8.27 11.47
N GLY A 100 5.38 7.27 11.12
CA GLY A 100 4.96 5.90 11.05
C GLY A 100 6.05 5.01 11.60
N LEU A 101 5.64 4.06 12.45
CA LEU A 101 6.54 3.14 13.12
C LEU A 101 5.99 1.72 12.97
N VAL A 102 6.88 0.76 12.82
CA VAL A 102 6.56 -0.66 12.92
C VAL A 102 7.22 -1.21 14.16
N LEU A 103 6.43 -1.74 15.08
CA LEU A 103 6.89 -2.64 16.14
C LEU A 103 6.87 -4.06 15.59
N LEU A 104 8.02 -4.71 15.59
CA LEU A 104 8.18 -6.12 15.25
C LEU A 104 8.43 -6.93 16.51
N THR A 105 7.69 -8.03 16.68
CA THR A 105 7.84 -8.96 17.82
C THR A 105 8.06 -10.39 17.33
N SER A 106 8.73 -11.20 18.17
CA SER A 106 8.83 -12.63 17.98
C SER A 106 7.52 -13.33 18.36
N ILE A 107 7.03 -14.25 17.55
CA ILE A 107 5.90 -15.11 17.95
C ILE A 107 6.34 -16.26 18.86
N GLU A 108 7.64 -16.56 18.95
CA GLU A 108 8.16 -17.67 19.75
C GLU A 108 8.11 -17.38 21.26
N ASN A 109 8.37 -16.12 21.65
CA ASN A 109 8.48 -15.73 23.06
C ASN A 109 7.86 -14.35 23.36
N GLY A 110 7.31 -13.65 22.36
CA GLY A 110 6.66 -12.35 22.52
C GLY A 110 7.61 -11.16 22.67
N GLU A 111 8.93 -11.34 22.62
CA GLU A 111 9.87 -10.23 22.80
C GLU A 111 9.83 -9.20 21.68
N PRO A 112 9.99 -7.88 21.97
CA PRO A 112 10.15 -6.85 20.97
C PRO A 112 11.51 -7.00 20.27
N LEU A 113 11.49 -7.26 18.96
CA LEU A 113 12.69 -7.43 18.13
C LEU A 113 13.21 -6.12 17.55
N ALA A 114 12.30 -5.27 17.06
CA ALA A 114 12.67 -4.01 16.45
C ALA A 114 11.57 -2.95 16.47
N PHE A 115 12.00 -1.68 16.51
CA PHE A 115 11.22 -0.52 16.11
C PHE A 115 11.79 0.02 14.80
N ILE A 116 10.98 0.04 13.75
CA ILE A 116 11.41 0.40 12.40
C ILE A 116 10.65 1.62 11.92
N ASN A 117 11.34 2.65 11.42
CA ASN A 117 10.69 3.75 10.72
C ASN A 117 10.03 3.23 9.44
N ASP A 118 8.76 3.57 9.21
CA ASP A 118 7.99 2.98 8.11
C ASP A 118 8.09 3.76 6.78
N GLY A 119 8.80 4.87 6.71
CA GLY A 119 8.79 5.74 5.53
C GLY A 119 9.19 5.00 4.25
N VAL A 120 10.37 4.39 4.24
CA VAL A 120 10.84 3.56 3.12
C VAL A 120 10.01 2.28 3.00
N LEU A 121 9.82 1.57 4.11
CA LEU A 121 9.07 0.32 4.16
C LEU A 121 7.64 0.49 3.60
N GLN A 122 6.97 1.59 3.94
CA GLN A 122 5.64 1.95 3.44
C GLN A 122 5.61 2.09 1.91
N HIS A 123 6.58 2.75 1.32
CA HIS A 123 6.68 2.90 -0.13
C HIS A 123 6.98 1.56 -0.81
N MET A 124 7.96 0.83 -0.29
CA MET A 124 8.39 -0.46 -0.83
C MET A 124 7.24 -1.49 -0.83
N ARG A 125 6.50 -1.64 0.29
CA ARG A 125 5.41 -2.60 0.37
C ARG A 125 4.23 -2.26 -0.57
N VAL A 126 3.97 -0.96 -0.84
CA VAL A 126 2.91 -0.55 -1.80
C VAL A 126 3.36 -0.77 -3.23
N GLY A 127 4.60 -0.38 -3.55
CA GLY A 127 5.18 -0.63 -4.88
C GLY A 127 5.27 -2.12 -5.18
N GLY A 128 5.76 -2.92 -4.21
CA GLY A 128 5.86 -4.38 -4.34
C GLY A 128 4.53 -5.06 -4.62
N ASP A 129 3.47 -4.62 -3.94
CA ASP A 129 2.10 -5.09 -4.22
C ASP A 129 1.66 -4.79 -5.66
N GLY A 130 1.89 -3.57 -6.14
CA GLY A 130 1.66 -3.21 -7.54
C GLY A 130 2.50 -4.05 -8.50
N GLY A 131 3.77 -4.31 -8.14
CA GLY A 131 4.66 -5.19 -8.89
C GLY A 131 4.15 -6.61 -9.02
N ILE A 132 3.56 -7.18 -7.97
CA ILE A 132 2.91 -8.51 -8.01
C ILE A 132 1.74 -8.49 -9.01
N GLY A 133 0.92 -7.44 -8.99
CA GLY A 133 -0.15 -7.27 -9.98
C GLY A 133 0.36 -7.29 -11.41
N VAL A 134 1.39 -6.49 -11.72
CA VAL A 134 2.03 -6.45 -13.04
C VAL A 134 2.66 -7.80 -13.40
N LYS A 135 3.35 -8.46 -12.46
CA LYS A 135 4.00 -9.76 -12.66
C LYS A 135 3.02 -10.82 -13.15
N HIS A 136 1.84 -10.86 -12.57
CA HIS A 136 0.86 -11.92 -12.85
C HIS A 136 -0.19 -11.56 -13.90
N MET A 137 -0.46 -10.27 -14.11
CA MET A 137 -1.62 -9.83 -14.89
C MET A 137 -1.29 -9.00 -16.13
N ALA A 138 -0.14 -8.32 -16.20
CA ALA A 138 0.26 -7.62 -17.41
C ALA A 138 0.79 -8.60 -18.48
N ASN A 139 0.68 -8.22 -19.76
CA ASN A 139 1.31 -8.98 -20.84
C ASN A 139 2.81 -9.16 -20.56
N ALA A 140 3.37 -10.29 -20.96
CA ALA A 140 4.77 -10.61 -20.67
C ALA A 140 5.76 -9.62 -21.30
N ASP A 141 5.39 -9.06 -22.45
CA ASP A 141 6.16 -8.07 -23.19
C ASP A 141 5.74 -6.62 -22.92
N ALA A 142 4.91 -6.38 -21.90
CA ALA A 142 4.52 -5.02 -21.47
C ALA A 142 5.75 -4.14 -21.23
N ALA A 143 5.80 -2.99 -21.91
CA ALA A 143 6.98 -2.14 -21.96
C ALA A 143 6.68 -0.64 -21.82
N THR A 144 5.42 -0.23 -21.99
CA THR A 144 5.00 1.18 -21.87
C THR A 144 4.14 1.37 -20.64
N LEU A 145 4.56 2.29 -19.78
CA LEU A 145 3.87 2.64 -18.53
C LEU A 145 3.23 4.02 -18.65
N GLY A 146 1.93 4.10 -18.45
CA GLY A 146 1.18 5.34 -18.23
C GLY A 146 0.98 5.56 -16.71
N MET A 147 1.48 6.69 -16.18
CA MET A 147 1.48 6.99 -14.76
C MET A 147 0.74 8.29 -14.45
N LEU A 148 -0.27 8.22 -13.59
CA LEU A 148 -0.92 9.38 -12.97
C LEU A 148 -0.37 9.56 -11.55
N GLY A 149 0.40 10.63 -11.35
CA GLY A 149 1.12 10.94 -10.12
C GLY A 149 2.64 10.84 -10.29
N SER A 150 3.36 11.62 -9.48
CA SER A 150 4.84 11.72 -9.50
C SER A 150 5.43 11.79 -8.09
N GLY A 151 4.69 11.32 -7.08
CA GLY A 151 5.13 11.26 -5.68
C GLY A 151 5.79 9.93 -5.32
N GLY A 152 6.08 9.73 -4.04
CA GLY A 152 6.77 8.52 -3.53
C GLY A 152 6.10 7.20 -3.91
N MET A 153 4.77 7.16 -4.03
CA MET A 153 4.06 5.96 -4.52
C MET A 153 4.32 5.70 -6.00
N ALA A 154 4.45 6.73 -6.82
CA ALA A 154 4.81 6.59 -8.23
C ALA A 154 6.23 6.04 -8.38
N HIS A 155 7.20 6.53 -7.59
CA HIS A 155 8.58 6.04 -7.58
C HIS A 155 8.65 4.55 -7.19
N SER A 156 8.00 4.15 -6.10
CA SER A 156 8.05 2.75 -5.67
C SER A 156 7.34 1.80 -6.62
N ASN A 157 6.26 2.25 -7.28
CA ASN A 157 5.60 1.44 -8.30
C ASN A 157 6.43 1.32 -9.57
N LEU A 158 7.05 2.40 -10.06
CA LEU A 158 7.98 2.34 -11.19
C LEU A 158 9.14 1.36 -10.89
N MET A 159 9.74 1.44 -9.69
CA MET A 159 10.78 0.51 -9.24
C MET A 159 10.29 -0.95 -9.30
N ALA A 160 9.08 -1.21 -8.82
CA ALA A 160 8.52 -2.56 -8.82
C ALA A 160 8.18 -3.06 -10.23
N PHE A 161 7.64 -2.19 -11.09
CA PHE A 161 7.31 -2.56 -12.46
C PHE A 161 8.57 -2.85 -13.29
N ALA A 162 9.63 -2.04 -13.12
CA ALA A 162 10.92 -2.29 -13.74
C ALA A 162 11.60 -3.58 -13.23
N GLN A 163 11.30 -4.01 -11.99
CA GLN A 163 11.79 -5.28 -11.45
C GLN A 163 11.13 -6.50 -12.11
N VAL A 164 9.88 -6.39 -12.55
CA VAL A 164 9.10 -7.54 -13.05
C VAL A 164 8.82 -7.50 -14.57
N ARG A 165 9.05 -6.37 -15.22
CA ARG A 165 8.90 -6.17 -16.67
C ARG A 165 10.03 -5.30 -17.22
N LYS A 166 10.36 -5.48 -18.48
CA LYS A 166 11.34 -4.65 -19.19
C LYS A 166 10.66 -3.37 -19.67
N ILE A 167 10.39 -2.45 -18.74
CA ILE A 167 9.86 -1.13 -19.09
C ILE A 167 10.83 -0.40 -19.99
N LYS A 168 10.34 0.21 -21.06
CA LYS A 168 11.11 0.98 -22.03
C LYS A 168 10.65 2.43 -22.13
N ARG A 169 9.36 2.69 -21.86
CA ARG A 169 8.75 4.01 -21.94
C ARG A 169 7.89 4.31 -20.74
N LEU A 170 7.92 5.55 -20.32
CA LEU A 170 7.08 6.12 -19.27
C LEU A 170 6.40 7.39 -19.78
N ASN A 171 5.07 7.42 -19.78
CA ASN A 171 4.27 8.62 -19.92
C ASN A 171 3.75 9.01 -18.54
N VAL A 172 4.18 10.16 -18.00
CA VAL A 172 3.80 10.57 -16.64
C VAL A 172 3.08 11.92 -16.64
N PHE A 173 1.98 11.98 -15.91
CA PHE A 173 1.27 13.23 -15.62
C PHE A 173 1.09 13.44 -14.11
N SER A 174 1.34 14.65 -13.67
CA SER A 174 0.86 15.17 -12.38
C SER A 174 0.55 16.67 -12.55
N PRO A 175 -0.32 17.28 -11.71
CA PRO A 175 -0.74 18.68 -11.86
C PRO A 175 0.44 19.66 -11.84
N THR A 176 1.46 19.40 -11.00
CA THR A 176 2.63 20.28 -10.87
C THR A 176 3.68 19.94 -11.94
N LYS A 177 3.88 20.86 -12.90
CA LYS A 177 4.83 20.68 -14.02
C LYS A 177 6.23 20.29 -13.55
N ALA A 178 6.79 21.01 -12.58
CA ALA A 178 8.13 20.74 -12.07
C ALA A 178 8.28 19.32 -11.48
N HIS A 179 7.24 18.82 -10.81
CA HIS A 179 7.29 17.49 -10.21
C HIS A 179 7.27 16.37 -11.26
N ARG A 180 6.41 16.48 -12.30
CA ARG A 180 6.36 15.47 -13.36
C ARG A 180 7.60 15.48 -14.25
N GLU A 181 8.18 16.67 -14.50
CA GLU A 181 9.45 16.79 -15.24
C GLU A 181 10.63 16.23 -14.46
N HIS A 182 10.66 16.47 -13.15
CA HIS A 182 11.69 15.88 -12.27
C HIS A 182 11.59 14.36 -12.26
N PHE A 183 10.39 13.83 -12.02
CA PHE A 183 10.14 12.39 -12.03
C PHE A 183 10.54 11.71 -13.36
N ALA A 184 10.22 12.35 -14.51
CA ALA A 184 10.61 11.82 -15.81
C ALA A 184 12.14 11.76 -15.97
N ARG A 185 12.86 12.83 -15.61
CA ARG A 185 14.35 12.83 -15.64
C ARG A 185 14.95 11.74 -14.72
N GLU A 186 14.47 11.63 -13.49
CA GLU A 186 14.95 10.58 -12.58
C GLU A 186 14.69 9.18 -13.14
N ALA A 187 13.56 8.97 -13.82
CA ALA A 187 13.24 7.69 -14.44
C ALA A 187 14.21 7.39 -15.60
N GLU A 188 14.54 8.37 -16.43
CA GLU A 188 15.54 8.22 -17.49
C GLU A 188 16.93 7.88 -16.92
N GLU A 189 17.37 8.65 -15.93
CA GLU A 189 18.68 8.51 -15.30
C GLU A 189 18.83 7.16 -14.56
N THR A 190 17.78 6.73 -13.85
CA THR A 190 17.83 5.54 -13.00
C THR A 190 17.64 4.24 -13.78
N TYR A 191 16.72 4.24 -14.75
CA TYR A 191 16.29 3.02 -15.44
C TYR A 191 16.71 2.96 -16.90
N GLY A 192 17.26 4.04 -17.48
CA GLY A 192 17.64 4.10 -18.90
C GLY A 192 16.45 3.98 -19.84
N ILE A 193 15.27 4.43 -19.43
CA ILE A 193 14.01 4.38 -20.20
C ILE A 193 13.71 5.74 -20.83
N GLU A 194 12.94 5.75 -21.91
CA GLU A 194 12.37 6.98 -22.46
C GLU A 194 11.24 7.47 -21.55
N ALA A 195 11.31 8.71 -21.05
CA ALA A 195 10.29 9.25 -20.17
C ALA A 195 9.73 10.59 -20.67
N LYS A 196 8.41 10.65 -20.85
CA LYS A 196 7.67 11.84 -21.26
C LYS A 196 6.89 12.44 -20.10
N ALA A 197 7.23 13.68 -19.71
CA ALA A 197 6.40 14.49 -18.81
C ALA A 197 5.21 15.07 -19.61
N CYS A 198 4.06 14.43 -19.51
CA CYS A 198 2.85 14.77 -20.26
C CYS A 198 2.28 16.13 -19.84
N SER A 199 1.73 16.87 -20.79
CA SER A 199 1.08 18.17 -20.55
C SER A 199 -0.35 17.99 -20.03
N ARG A 200 -1.00 16.91 -20.42
CA ARG A 200 -2.39 16.57 -20.10
C ARG A 200 -2.49 15.12 -19.63
N PRO A 201 -3.43 14.80 -18.73
CA PRO A 201 -3.58 13.46 -18.19
C PRO A 201 -3.96 12.41 -19.26
N GLU A 202 -4.62 12.83 -20.35
CA GLU A 202 -5.03 11.91 -21.42
C GLU A 202 -3.84 11.30 -22.17
N GLU A 203 -2.71 11.98 -22.22
CA GLU A 203 -1.52 11.53 -22.94
C GLU A 203 -0.86 10.30 -22.31
N ILE A 204 -1.14 9.99 -21.03
CA ILE A 204 -0.53 8.83 -20.38
C ILE A 204 -1.05 7.50 -20.94
N TYR A 205 -2.23 7.49 -21.55
CA TYR A 205 -2.86 6.28 -22.07
C TYR A 205 -2.31 5.85 -23.44
N GLU A 206 -1.61 6.72 -24.15
CA GLU A 206 -1.10 6.46 -25.50
C GLU A 206 -0.15 5.26 -25.53
N GLY A 207 -0.62 4.13 -26.07
CA GLY A 207 0.13 2.88 -26.19
C GLY A 207 0.54 2.27 -24.85
N ALA A 208 -0.15 2.56 -23.75
CA ALA A 208 0.19 2.10 -22.42
C ALA A 208 -0.22 0.63 -22.22
N ASP A 209 0.77 -0.24 -21.98
CA ASP A 209 0.58 -1.63 -21.57
C ASP A 209 0.20 -1.74 -20.08
N ILE A 210 0.64 -0.77 -19.28
CA ILE A 210 0.34 -0.66 -17.86
C ILE A 210 -0.15 0.76 -17.59
N VAL A 211 -1.29 0.91 -16.92
CA VAL A 211 -1.84 2.18 -16.47
C VAL A 211 -1.90 2.19 -14.96
N ALA A 212 -1.17 3.11 -14.33
CA ALA A 212 -1.09 3.19 -12.87
C ALA A 212 -1.51 4.58 -12.36
N ALA A 213 -2.54 4.64 -11.51
CA ALA A 213 -2.89 5.83 -10.74
C ALA A 213 -2.23 5.76 -9.36
N CYS A 214 -1.20 6.57 -9.15
CA CYS A 214 -0.40 6.66 -7.93
C CYS A 214 -0.49 8.08 -7.33
N THR A 215 -1.71 8.48 -6.90
CA THR A 215 -2.02 9.84 -6.47
C THR A 215 -2.85 9.85 -5.19
N ASP A 216 -2.77 10.93 -4.44
CA ASP A 216 -3.60 11.24 -3.26
C ASP A 216 -4.85 12.06 -3.60
N SER A 217 -5.17 12.23 -4.89
CA SER A 217 -6.39 12.89 -5.36
C SER A 217 -7.63 12.35 -4.65
N ALA A 218 -8.47 13.25 -4.12
CA ALA A 218 -9.73 12.89 -3.47
C ALA A 218 -10.81 12.42 -4.47
N VAL A 219 -10.59 12.66 -5.77
CA VAL A 219 -11.47 12.24 -6.87
C VAL A 219 -10.81 11.15 -7.71
N THR A 220 -11.62 10.37 -8.40
CA THR A 220 -11.15 9.38 -9.36
C THR A 220 -10.46 10.08 -10.53
N VAL A 221 -9.25 9.62 -10.88
CA VAL A 221 -8.41 10.22 -11.92
C VAL A 221 -8.24 9.32 -13.14
N LEU A 222 -8.58 8.04 -13.02
CA LEU A 222 -8.61 7.14 -14.17
C LEU A 222 -9.75 7.50 -15.11
N ASP A 223 -9.47 7.43 -16.41
CA ASP A 223 -10.45 7.55 -17.50
C ASP A 223 -10.51 6.23 -18.25
N GLY A 224 -11.47 5.39 -17.90
CA GLY A 224 -11.64 4.06 -18.48
C GLY A 224 -11.94 4.09 -19.98
N THR A 225 -12.44 5.20 -20.52
CA THR A 225 -12.71 5.31 -21.96
C THR A 225 -11.44 5.29 -22.80
N ARG A 226 -10.30 5.64 -22.20
CA ARG A 226 -8.99 5.75 -22.86
C ARG A 226 -8.07 4.53 -22.65
N ILE A 227 -8.42 3.63 -21.75
CA ILE A 227 -7.62 2.41 -21.51
C ILE A 227 -7.64 1.56 -22.77
N GLU A 228 -6.48 1.26 -23.32
CA GLU A 228 -6.37 0.43 -24.52
C GLU A 228 -6.55 -1.05 -24.20
N LYS A 229 -6.93 -1.85 -25.21
CA LYS A 229 -6.97 -3.30 -25.08
C LYS A 229 -5.61 -3.85 -24.70
N GLY A 230 -5.60 -4.87 -23.85
CA GLY A 230 -4.37 -5.49 -23.39
C GLY A 230 -3.72 -4.80 -22.19
N ALA A 231 -4.17 -3.62 -21.77
CA ALA A 231 -3.60 -2.93 -20.65
C ALA A 231 -3.83 -3.65 -19.30
N HIS A 232 -2.88 -3.49 -18.39
CA HIS A 232 -3.05 -3.82 -16.97
C HIS A 232 -3.23 -2.53 -16.18
N VAL A 233 -4.24 -2.47 -15.31
CA VAL A 233 -4.62 -1.26 -14.56
C VAL A 233 -4.37 -1.46 -13.07
N ILE A 234 -3.78 -0.44 -12.44
CA ILE A 234 -3.58 -0.36 -10.98
C ILE A 234 -4.08 0.99 -10.49
N ASN A 235 -4.88 0.98 -9.43
CA ASN A 235 -5.36 2.20 -8.79
C ASN A 235 -4.96 2.26 -7.32
N ILE A 236 -3.96 3.10 -7.01
CA ILE A 236 -3.50 3.40 -5.65
C ILE A 236 -3.95 4.81 -5.26
N GLY A 237 -4.95 5.32 -5.93
CA GLY A 237 -5.44 6.68 -5.76
C GLY A 237 -6.22 6.91 -4.47
N GLY A 238 -6.35 8.16 -4.09
CA GLY A 238 -7.07 8.60 -2.90
C GLY A 238 -8.56 8.26 -2.89
N SER A 239 -9.22 8.19 -4.06
CA SER A 239 -10.61 7.72 -4.18
C SER A 239 -10.75 6.21 -3.95
N GLY A 240 -9.68 5.43 -4.18
CA GLY A 240 -9.63 3.99 -3.97
C GLY A 240 -10.45 3.15 -4.98
N VAL A 241 -11.27 3.77 -5.83
CA VAL A 241 -12.14 3.08 -6.78
C VAL A 241 -11.92 3.63 -8.19
N PRO A 242 -11.71 2.76 -9.21
CA PRO A 242 -11.74 3.17 -10.61
C PRO A 242 -13.08 3.77 -11.00
N ASP A 243 -13.14 4.51 -12.10
CA ASP A 243 -14.40 4.98 -12.68
C ASP A 243 -15.24 3.84 -13.28
N ASP A 244 -16.53 4.09 -13.50
CA ASP A 244 -17.46 3.09 -14.02
C ASP A 244 -17.04 2.58 -15.41
N ALA A 245 -16.44 3.45 -16.25
CA ALA A 245 -15.95 3.07 -17.56
C ALA A 245 -14.77 2.08 -17.47
N THR A 246 -13.86 2.28 -16.52
CA THR A 246 -12.80 1.32 -16.22
C THR A 246 -13.39 -0.01 -15.76
N LEU A 247 -14.30 0.03 -14.77
CA LEU A 247 -14.92 -1.19 -14.21
C LEU A 247 -15.65 -2.01 -15.28
N ALA A 248 -16.39 -1.35 -16.18
CA ALA A 248 -17.10 -2.03 -17.25
C ALA A 248 -16.18 -2.78 -18.22
N ARG A 249 -14.96 -2.27 -18.43
CA ARG A 249 -13.99 -2.79 -19.40
C ARG A 249 -13.01 -3.83 -18.84
N ILE A 250 -12.90 -3.96 -17.50
CA ILE A 250 -12.05 -5.00 -16.89
C ILE A 250 -12.60 -6.38 -17.25
N ASP A 251 -11.75 -7.24 -17.80
CA ASP A 251 -12.05 -8.63 -18.11
C ASP A 251 -11.69 -9.57 -16.97
N VAL A 252 -10.56 -9.33 -16.28
CA VAL A 252 -10.07 -10.13 -15.17
C VAL A 252 -9.58 -9.22 -14.05
N TYR A 253 -10.04 -9.48 -12.85
CA TYR A 253 -9.72 -8.72 -11.65
C TYR A 253 -8.98 -9.58 -10.64
N LEU A 254 -7.70 -9.29 -10.42
CA LEU A 254 -6.88 -9.92 -9.38
C LEU A 254 -7.00 -9.15 -8.07
N ARG A 255 -7.50 -9.83 -7.04
CA ARG A 255 -7.40 -9.35 -5.66
C ARG A 255 -6.37 -10.19 -4.93
N MET A 256 -5.34 -9.56 -4.34
CA MET A 256 -4.24 -10.28 -3.69
C MET A 256 -4.74 -11.22 -2.60
N GLY A 257 -5.77 -10.81 -1.86
CA GLY A 257 -6.46 -11.64 -0.88
C GLY A 257 -7.31 -10.80 0.06
N ASP A 258 -7.93 -11.48 0.99
CA ASP A 258 -8.70 -10.88 2.09
C ASP A 258 -8.15 -11.35 3.43
N SER A 259 -8.10 -10.44 4.41
CA SER A 259 -7.84 -10.84 5.79
C SER A 259 -8.91 -11.81 6.24
N PRO A 260 -8.55 -12.87 6.99
CA PRO A 260 -9.54 -13.78 7.54
C PRO A 260 -10.51 -13.01 8.43
N GLY A 261 -11.75 -13.48 8.46
CA GLY A 261 -12.73 -13.01 9.45
C GLY A 261 -12.31 -13.42 10.87
N PRO A 262 -13.03 -12.93 11.88
CA PRO A 262 -12.79 -13.34 13.26
C PRO A 262 -12.88 -14.85 13.42
N THR A 263 -12.13 -15.32 14.39
CA THR A 263 -12.16 -16.73 14.72
C THR A 263 -13.51 -17.12 15.35
N SER A 264 -14.00 -18.32 15.04
CA SER A 264 -15.13 -18.93 15.75
C SER A 264 -14.73 -19.58 17.07
N ASN A 265 -13.44 -19.55 17.45
CA ASN A 265 -12.97 -20.11 18.72
C ASN A 265 -13.48 -19.24 19.89
N PRO A 266 -14.40 -19.73 20.75
CA PRO A 266 -14.97 -18.94 21.83
C PRO A 266 -13.95 -18.51 22.88
N ALA A 267 -12.77 -19.16 22.96
CA ALA A 267 -11.72 -18.76 23.88
C ALA A 267 -11.03 -17.45 23.52
N ILE A 268 -11.11 -17.03 22.26
CA ILE A 268 -10.49 -15.81 21.75
C ILE A 268 -11.44 -14.99 20.85
N GLN A 269 -12.74 -15.26 20.97
CA GLN A 269 -13.76 -14.50 20.26
C GLN A 269 -14.20 -13.31 21.12
N PHE A 270 -14.29 -12.14 20.51
CA PHE A 270 -14.77 -10.90 21.12
C PHE A 270 -16.02 -10.41 20.36
N ASP A 271 -16.96 -9.83 21.09
CA ASP A 271 -18.28 -9.44 20.53
C ASP A 271 -18.22 -8.20 19.63
N ASP A 272 -17.17 -7.37 19.74
CA ASP A 272 -17.06 -6.11 19.03
C ASP A 272 -15.98 -6.09 17.96
N GLU A 273 -16.42 -5.96 16.71
CA GLU A 273 -15.56 -5.77 15.53
C GLU A 273 -15.69 -4.38 14.94
N HIS A 274 -15.14 -3.39 15.58
CA HIS A 274 -15.14 -2.05 15.03
C HIS A 274 -13.85 -1.76 14.28
N LEU A 275 -13.99 -1.28 13.04
CA LEU A 275 -12.87 -0.90 12.18
C LEU A 275 -12.49 0.57 12.30
N GLY A 276 -13.26 1.36 13.02
CA GLY A 276 -12.99 2.77 13.23
C GLY A 276 -13.80 3.39 14.38
N TRP A 277 -13.18 4.35 15.07
CA TRP A 277 -13.81 5.16 16.11
C TRP A 277 -13.50 6.63 15.89
N GLU A 278 -14.46 7.50 16.22
CA GLU A 278 -14.28 8.95 16.17
C GLU A 278 -14.77 9.59 17.46
N ALA A 279 -13.89 10.38 18.10
CA ALA A 279 -14.27 11.23 19.22
C ALA A 279 -15.02 12.47 18.73
N ARG A 280 -16.04 12.90 19.45
CA ARG A 280 -16.82 14.10 19.13
C ARG A 280 -16.14 15.35 19.67
N PRO A 281 -16.22 16.49 18.95
CA PRO A 281 -15.81 17.78 19.49
C PRO A 281 -16.64 18.12 20.73
N LYS A 282 -16.03 18.80 21.72
CA LYS A 282 -16.73 19.25 22.93
C LYS A 282 -17.96 20.12 22.63
N SER A 283 -17.99 20.78 21.47
CA SER A 283 -19.09 21.65 21.00
C SER A 283 -20.13 20.90 20.15
N ALA A 284 -19.94 19.62 19.81
CA ALA A 284 -20.86 18.90 18.95
C ALA A 284 -22.16 18.54 19.68
N LYS A 285 -23.30 18.96 19.12
CA LYS A 285 -24.62 18.51 19.57
C LYS A 285 -24.82 17.03 19.19
N HIS A 286 -25.61 16.31 19.99
CA HIS A 286 -25.97 14.92 19.71
C HIS A 286 -26.64 14.84 18.31
N GLY A 287 -26.07 14.07 17.41
CA GLY A 287 -26.61 13.88 16.05
C GLY A 287 -25.72 14.33 14.90
N ASP A 288 -24.67 15.13 15.14
CA ASP A 288 -23.76 15.61 14.09
C ASP A 288 -22.71 14.55 13.66
N GLY A 289 -23.09 13.29 13.60
CA GLY A 289 -22.26 12.25 13.03
C GLY A 289 -22.04 12.51 11.54
N ARG A 290 -20.85 13.02 11.15
CA ARG A 290 -20.45 12.99 9.75
C ARG A 290 -20.44 11.54 9.31
N ALA A 291 -21.24 11.22 8.30
CA ALA A 291 -21.20 9.90 7.68
C ALA A 291 -19.75 9.59 7.33
N SER A 292 -19.22 8.51 7.89
CA SER A 292 -17.91 8.02 7.51
C SER A 292 -17.94 7.84 6.01
N ARG A 293 -17.07 8.54 5.27
CA ARG A 293 -16.88 8.24 3.84
C ARG A 293 -16.49 6.77 3.77
N LYS A 294 -17.40 5.95 3.24
CA LYS A 294 -17.06 4.58 2.85
C LYS A 294 -15.94 4.70 1.82
N ARG A 295 -14.69 4.62 2.23
CA ARG A 295 -13.62 4.32 1.30
C ARG A 295 -13.86 2.90 0.84
N GLY A 296 -14.43 2.79 -0.35
CA GLY A 296 -14.80 1.52 -0.93
C GLY A 296 -13.57 0.76 -1.40
N HIS A 297 -12.85 0.13 -0.48
CA HIS A 297 -12.12 -1.08 -0.83
C HIS A 297 -13.10 -2.26 -0.75
N GLY A 298 -14.31 -2.02 -1.26
CA GLY A 298 -15.30 -3.07 -1.42
C GLY A 298 -14.83 -4.07 -2.47
N VAL A 299 -15.39 -5.27 -2.43
CA VAL A 299 -15.20 -6.26 -3.48
C VAL A 299 -15.85 -5.72 -4.75
N LEU A 300 -15.01 -5.22 -5.67
CA LEU A 300 -15.44 -4.82 -7.01
C LEU A 300 -15.58 -6.08 -7.87
N LEU A 301 -16.50 -6.07 -8.82
CA LEU A 301 -16.65 -7.08 -9.88
C LEU A 301 -16.49 -8.53 -9.36
N PRO A 302 -17.32 -9.00 -8.42
CA PRO A 302 -17.13 -10.30 -7.80
C PRO A 302 -17.12 -11.45 -8.82
N GLU A 303 -17.83 -11.31 -9.94
CA GLU A 303 -17.91 -12.29 -11.03
C GLU A 303 -16.64 -12.40 -11.88
N LYS A 304 -15.78 -11.38 -11.87
CA LYS A 304 -14.50 -11.33 -12.60
C LYS A 304 -13.29 -11.50 -11.69
N ARG A 305 -13.54 -11.63 -10.37
CA ARG A 305 -12.50 -11.63 -9.34
C ARG A 305 -11.85 -13.00 -9.22
N ILE A 306 -10.53 -12.98 -9.17
CA ILE A 306 -9.69 -14.13 -8.79
C ILE A 306 -8.79 -13.73 -7.61
N SER A 307 -8.39 -14.70 -6.79
CA SER A 307 -7.38 -14.49 -5.75
C SER A 307 -5.97 -14.80 -6.26
N LEU A 308 -4.94 -14.18 -5.66
CA LEU A 308 -3.55 -14.53 -5.97
C LEU A 308 -3.27 -16.01 -5.67
N ALA A 309 -3.79 -16.53 -4.57
CA ALA A 309 -3.59 -17.91 -4.18
C ALA A 309 -4.17 -18.89 -5.22
N ASP A 310 -5.39 -18.63 -5.69
CA ASP A 310 -5.99 -19.48 -6.72
C ASP A 310 -5.26 -19.38 -8.06
N LEU A 311 -4.76 -18.19 -8.40
CA LEU A 311 -3.97 -17.97 -9.60
C LEU A 311 -2.65 -18.75 -9.56
N VAL A 312 -1.89 -18.61 -8.47
CA VAL A 312 -0.58 -19.28 -8.31
C VAL A 312 -0.73 -20.80 -8.22
N GLN A 313 -1.82 -21.30 -7.61
CA GLN A 313 -2.13 -22.73 -7.53
C GLN A 313 -2.76 -23.30 -8.81
N GLY A 314 -2.97 -22.48 -9.83
CA GLY A 314 -3.58 -22.91 -11.09
C GLY A 314 -5.08 -23.21 -11.01
N LYS A 315 -5.74 -22.84 -9.92
CA LYS A 315 -7.19 -23.02 -9.72
C LYS A 315 -8.01 -21.95 -10.45
N ALA A 316 -7.43 -20.78 -10.67
CA ALA A 316 -8.01 -19.71 -11.46
C ALA A 316 -7.10 -19.34 -12.63
N LYS A 317 -7.70 -18.87 -13.72
CA LYS A 317 -6.96 -18.36 -14.87
C LYS A 317 -6.83 -16.84 -14.74
N GLY A 318 -5.61 -16.33 -14.87
CA GLY A 318 -5.35 -14.91 -15.02
C GLY A 318 -5.69 -14.43 -16.43
N ARG A 319 -4.82 -13.60 -16.99
CA ARG A 319 -4.92 -13.20 -18.39
C ARG A 319 -4.87 -14.42 -19.31
N THR A 320 -5.86 -14.58 -20.20
CA THR A 320 -5.92 -15.67 -21.18
C THR A 320 -5.85 -15.19 -22.63
N SER A 321 -5.99 -13.88 -22.85
CA SER A 321 -5.87 -13.23 -24.15
C SER A 321 -5.06 -11.95 -24.04
N ARG A 322 -4.29 -11.64 -25.10
CA ARG A 322 -3.50 -10.43 -25.18
C ARG A 322 -4.35 -9.16 -25.06
N ASP A 323 -5.57 -9.18 -25.57
CA ASP A 323 -6.47 -8.02 -25.63
C ASP A 323 -7.22 -7.75 -24.34
N GLN A 324 -7.22 -8.68 -23.38
CA GLN A 324 -7.93 -8.49 -22.12
C GLN A 324 -7.39 -7.30 -21.35
N ILE A 325 -8.27 -6.50 -20.80
CA ILE A 325 -7.94 -5.47 -19.80
C ILE A 325 -8.00 -6.13 -18.44
N THR A 326 -6.89 -6.06 -17.70
CA THR A 326 -6.80 -6.67 -16.38
C THR A 326 -6.61 -5.59 -15.30
N TYR A 327 -7.05 -5.88 -14.10
CA TYR A 327 -6.95 -4.98 -12.95
C TYR A 327 -6.41 -5.74 -11.74
N SER A 328 -5.62 -5.08 -10.91
CA SER A 328 -5.19 -5.67 -9.64
C SER A 328 -5.33 -4.71 -8.47
N GLU A 329 -5.67 -5.26 -7.30
CA GLU A 329 -5.70 -4.54 -6.04
C GLU A 329 -5.25 -5.41 -4.86
N ARG A 330 -4.76 -4.75 -3.83
CA ARG A 330 -4.23 -5.37 -2.62
C ARG A 330 -5.26 -6.13 -1.78
N GLY A 331 -6.51 -5.65 -1.76
CA GLY A 331 -7.44 -6.07 -0.73
C GLY A 331 -7.19 -5.39 0.63
N ASN A 332 -7.50 -6.08 1.72
CA ASN A 332 -7.34 -5.58 3.08
C ASN A 332 -6.14 -6.21 3.83
N LEU A 333 -5.11 -6.64 3.10
CA LEU A 333 -3.93 -7.37 3.60
C LEU A 333 -2.80 -6.48 4.15
N GLN A 334 -3.08 -5.22 4.56
CA GLN A 334 -2.02 -4.31 5.02
C GLN A 334 -1.19 -4.86 6.17
N GLY A 335 -1.83 -5.53 7.15
CA GLY A 335 -1.11 -6.14 8.27
C GLY A 335 -0.14 -7.23 7.82
N ALA A 336 -0.54 -8.03 6.82
CA ALA A 336 0.32 -9.04 6.23
C ALA A 336 1.55 -8.43 5.54
N GLN A 337 1.37 -7.33 4.82
CA GLN A 337 2.48 -6.62 4.20
C GLN A 337 3.52 -6.14 5.21
N PHE A 338 3.06 -5.68 6.40
CA PHE A 338 3.97 -5.13 7.40
C PHE A 338 4.77 -6.21 8.11
N PHE A 339 4.18 -7.33 8.55
CA PHE A 339 5.01 -8.37 9.16
C PHE A 339 6.01 -8.98 8.18
N ALA A 340 5.61 -9.15 6.91
CA ALA A 340 6.47 -9.71 5.88
C ALA A 340 7.70 -8.83 5.62
N VAL A 341 7.45 -7.56 5.28
CA VAL A 341 8.55 -6.67 4.88
C VAL A 341 9.39 -6.22 6.09
N ALA A 342 8.75 -5.98 7.26
CA ALA A 342 9.48 -5.65 8.47
C ALA A 342 10.33 -6.82 8.99
N GLY A 343 9.84 -8.05 8.93
CA GLY A 343 10.61 -9.25 9.25
C GLY A 343 11.84 -9.36 8.34
N ARG A 344 11.65 -9.18 7.02
CA ARG A 344 12.76 -9.20 6.07
C ARG A 344 13.79 -8.10 6.32
N VAL A 345 13.33 -6.87 6.60
CA VAL A 345 14.22 -5.75 6.98
C VAL A 345 15.02 -6.07 8.23
N TYR A 346 14.38 -6.63 9.26
CA TYR A 346 15.04 -7.01 10.50
C TYR A 346 16.15 -8.04 10.26
N GLU A 347 15.89 -9.11 9.49
CA GLU A 347 16.88 -10.12 9.14
C GLU A 347 18.10 -9.51 8.42
N LEU A 348 17.83 -8.72 7.38
CA LEU A 348 18.87 -8.08 6.58
C LEU A 348 19.68 -7.06 7.38
N ALA A 349 19.04 -6.23 8.18
CA ALA A 349 19.70 -5.23 9.01
C ALA A 349 20.58 -5.89 10.09
N LYS A 350 20.06 -6.94 10.72
CA LYS A 350 20.83 -7.73 11.71
C LYS A 350 22.06 -8.39 11.09
N ALA A 351 21.90 -9.00 9.93
CA ALA A 351 23.02 -9.60 9.20
C ALA A 351 24.08 -8.57 8.78
N ALA A 352 23.65 -7.34 8.45
CA ALA A 352 24.53 -6.24 8.07
C ALA A 352 25.10 -5.43 9.27
N GLY A 353 24.70 -5.74 10.50
CA GLY A 353 25.10 -5.00 11.70
C GLY A 353 24.61 -3.56 11.73
N LEU A 354 23.42 -3.29 11.14
CA LEU A 354 22.81 -1.97 11.08
C LEU A 354 21.81 -1.73 12.20
N GLY A 355 21.53 -0.46 12.47
CA GLY A 355 20.61 -0.02 13.50
C GLY A 355 21.30 0.30 14.82
N ARG A 356 20.48 0.66 15.81
CA ARG A 356 20.92 0.90 17.18
C ARG A 356 20.26 -0.12 18.10
N GLU A 357 21.03 -0.72 18.98
CA GLU A 357 20.53 -1.67 19.96
C GLU A 357 20.09 -0.99 21.24
N ILE A 358 18.93 -1.38 21.74
CA ILE A 358 18.41 -1.00 23.05
C ILE A 358 18.24 -2.28 23.87
N PRO A 359 18.58 -2.25 25.20
CA PRO A 359 18.32 -3.38 26.07
C PRO A 359 16.85 -3.79 26.03
N THR A 360 16.56 -5.05 25.67
CA THR A 360 15.18 -5.55 25.56
C THR A 360 14.45 -5.48 26.89
N GLU A 361 15.16 -5.68 27.99
CA GLU A 361 14.64 -5.60 29.37
C GLU A 361 14.00 -4.24 29.72
N TRP A 362 14.30 -3.16 28.98
CA TRP A 362 13.63 -1.87 29.16
C TRP A 362 12.13 -1.91 28.78
N PHE A 363 11.74 -2.88 27.98
CA PHE A 363 10.36 -3.08 27.53
C PHE A 363 9.64 -4.19 28.30
N LEU A 364 10.37 -4.86 29.20
CA LEU A 364 9.84 -5.98 29.98
C LEU A 364 9.55 -5.55 31.42
N GLN A 365 8.65 -6.23 32.08
CA GLN A 365 8.32 -6.01 33.48
C GLN A 365 8.12 -7.35 34.21
N THR A 366 8.53 -7.41 35.47
CA THR A 366 8.24 -8.53 36.35
C THR A 366 6.79 -8.45 36.82
N ILE A 367 5.98 -9.44 36.51
CA ILE A 367 4.57 -9.53 36.92
C ILE A 367 4.30 -10.43 38.11
N ARG A 368 5.33 -11.18 38.54
CA ARG A 368 5.30 -11.99 39.74
C ARG A 368 6.64 -11.86 40.48
N ASN A 369 6.57 -11.70 41.78
CA ASN A 369 7.75 -11.68 42.67
C ASN A 369 8.07 -13.09 43.14
#